data_5b79f003411ffbe2ec00f6cf7168f260
#
_entry.id   5b79f003411ffbe2ec00f6cf7168f260
#
_cell.length_a   1.000
_cell.length_b   1.000
_cell.length_c   1.000
_cell.angle_alpha   90.00
_cell.angle_beta   90.00
_cell.angle_gamma   90.00
#
_symmetry.space_group_name_H-M   'P 1'
#
loop_
_entity.id
_entity.type
_entity.pdbx_description
1 polymer ?
#
loop_
_entity_poly.entity_id
_entity_poly.type
_entity_poly.pdbx_seq_one_letter_code
_entity_poly.pdbx_strand_id
1 'polypeptide(L)'
;MKLLLAITAVVAAYYLQCEAKTFTRCGLVQELRRKNYPESEMRDWVCLVEHESGRRTDIIGPPNRDGSRDHGLFQINDHLWCNDSNIPGKDCHVTCAELRTDDITKACTCARLIFRRQGFYAWYGWINHCKGKPLPDISMC
;
A
#
# COMPACT_ATOMS: atom_id res chain seq x y z
N MET A 1 17.92 -27.82 -27.80
CA MET A 1 17.12 -26.65 -28.21
C MET A 1 15.80 -26.53 -27.45
N LYS A 2 15.01 -27.59 -27.28
CA LYS A 2 13.75 -27.54 -26.52
C LYS A 2 13.92 -27.23 -25.02
N LEU A 3 14.98 -27.69 -24.38
CA LEU A 3 15.25 -27.46 -22.94
C LEU A 3 15.63 -25.99 -22.66
N LEU A 4 16.42 -25.36 -23.53
CA LEU A 4 16.81 -23.96 -23.42
C LEU A 4 15.62 -23.00 -23.57
N LEU A 5 14.70 -23.32 -24.47
CA LEU A 5 13.47 -22.53 -24.67
C LEU A 5 12.52 -22.63 -23.46
N ALA A 6 12.44 -23.79 -22.78
CA ALA A 6 11.65 -23.95 -21.57
C ALA A 6 12.22 -23.14 -20.38
N ILE A 7 13.55 -23.11 -20.23
CA ILE A 7 14.22 -22.36 -19.16
C ILE A 7 14.04 -20.84 -19.37
N THR A 8 14.14 -20.34 -20.60
CA THR A 8 13.93 -18.91 -20.89
C THR A 8 12.48 -18.49 -20.67
N ALA A 9 11.50 -19.33 -20.98
CA ALA A 9 10.08 -19.06 -20.73
C ALA A 9 9.76 -19.01 -19.22
N VAL A 10 10.34 -19.90 -18.40
CA VAL A 10 10.15 -19.93 -16.95
C VAL A 10 10.81 -18.70 -16.31
N VAL A 11 11.99 -18.30 -16.73
CA VAL A 11 12.67 -17.09 -16.23
C VAL A 11 11.90 -15.83 -16.59
N ALA A 12 11.36 -15.72 -17.81
CA ALA A 12 10.54 -14.58 -18.23
C ALA A 12 9.23 -14.52 -17.41
N ALA A 13 8.58 -15.66 -17.12
CA ALA A 13 7.39 -15.72 -16.27
C ALA A 13 7.71 -15.30 -14.82
N TYR A 14 8.89 -15.62 -14.30
CA TYR A 14 9.34 -15.18 -12.97
C TYR A 14 9.57 -13.68 -12.91
N TYR A 15 10.14 -13.08 -13.95
CA TYR A 15 10.33 -11.62 -14.03
C TYR A 15 8.99 -10.87 -14.15
N LEU A 16 8.00 -11.42 -14.85
CA LEU A 16 6.66 -10.84 -14.95
C LEU A 16 5.89 -10.84 -13.62
N GLN A 17 6.23 -11.74 -12.68
CA GLN A 17 5.63 -11.79 -11.35
C GLN A 17 6.25 -10.82 -10.35
N CYS A 18 7.37 -10.20 -10.68
CA CYS A 18 8.09 -9.24 -9.83
C CYS A 18 7.80 -7.77 -10.16
N GLU A 19 6.94 -7.48 -11.14
CA GLU A 19 6.57 -6.10 -11.43
C GLU A 19 5.66 -5.53 -10.35
N ALA A 20 6.05 -4.37 -9.82
CA ALA A 20 5.26 -3.61 -8.89
C ALA A 20 3.89 -3.28 -9.46
N LYS A 21 2.83 -3.51 -8.68
CA LYS A 21 1.47 -3.20 -9.09
C LYS A 21 1.17 -1.73 -8.87
N THR A 22 0.66 -1.08 -9.92
CA THR A 22 -0.01 0.22 -9.81
C THR A 22 -1.49 0.01 -10.04
N PHE A 23 -2.30 0.31 -9.04
CA PHE A 23 -3.75 0.22 -9.19
C PHE A 23 -4.27 1.35 -10.07
N THR A 24 -5.29 1.06 -10.90
CA THR A 24 -6.20 2.11 -11.35
C THR A 24 -7.03 2.58 -10.16
N ARG A 25 -7.64 3.76 -10.25
CA ARG A 25 -8.52 4.25 -9.17
C ARG A 25 -9.65 3.26 -8.87
N CYS A 26 -10.36 2.80 -9.89
CA CYS A 26 -11.45 1.83 -9.70
C CYS A 26 -10.94 0.45 -9.27
N GLY A 27 -9.78 0.02 -9.74
CA GLY A 27 -9.14 -1.21 -9.26
C GLY A 27 -8.83 -1.17 -7.78
N LEU A 28 -8.33 -0.03 -7.28
CA LEU A 28 -8.11 0.19 -5.85
C LEU A 28 -9.43 0.16 -5.08
N VAL A 29 -10.45 0.87 -5.55
CA VAL A 29 -11.78 0.89 -4.91
C VAL A 29 -12.35 -0.52 -4.78
N GLN A 30 -12.30 -1.31 -5.85
CA GLN A 30 -12.80 -2.69 -5.84
C GLN A 30 -12.03 -3.57 -4.84
N GLU A 31 -10.71 -3.41 -4.77
CA GLU A 31 -9.90 -4.18 -3.84
C GLU A 31 -10.17 -3.77 -2.38
N LEU A 32 -10.30 -2.50 -2.09
CA LEU A 32 -10.66 -2.02 -0.76
C LEU A 32 -12.06 -2.50 -0.33
N ARG A 33 -13.02 -2.55 -1.26
CA ARG A 33 -14.34 -3.15 -1.01
C ARG A 33 -14.23 -4.63 -0.63
N ARG A 34 -13.40 -5.40 -1.36
CA ARG A 34 -13.14 -6.82 -1.03
C ARG A 34 -12.50 -6.99 0.34
N LYS A 35 -11.76 -5.99 0.81
CA LYS A 35 -11.15 -5.95 2.16
C LYS A 35 -12.10 -5.35 3.21
N ASN A 36 -13.36 -5.15 2.89
CA ASN A 36 -14.41 -4.63 3.78
C ASN A 36 -14.13 -3.20 4.29
N TYR A 37 -13.50 -2.37 3.49
CA TYR A 37 -13.41 -0.94 3.78
C TYR A 37 -14.78 -0.28 3.62
N PRO A 38 -15.24 0.55 4.57
CA PRO A 38 -16.56 1.16 4.50
C PRO A 38 -16.68 2.13 3.32
N GLU A 39 -17.83 2.11 2.63
CA GLU A 39 -18.11 3.07 1.54
C GLU A 39 -18.07 4.53 2.02
N SER A 40 -18.48 4.79 3.25
CA SER A 40 -18.45 6.15 3.83
C SER A 40 -17.04 6.75 3.94
N GLU A 41 -16.02 5.92 3.97
CA GLU A 41 -14.61 6.32 4.05
C GLU A 41 -13.87 6.14 2.72
N MET A 42 -14.48 5.52 1.71
CA MET A 42 -13.80 5.04 0.51
C MET A 42 -13.07 6.15 -0.24
N ARG A 43 -13.70 7.29 -0.42
CA ARG A 43 -13.08 8.42 -1.13
C ARG A 43 -11.88 9.01 -0.38
N ASP A 44 -11.92 9.02 0.94
CA ASP A 44 -10.79 9.43 1.77
C ASP A 44 -9.61 8.46 1.65
N TRP A 45 -9.87 7.15 1.70
CA TRP A 45 -8.84 6.13 1.49
C TRP A 45 -8.21 6.21 0.11
N VAL A 46 -9.01 6.42 -0.93
CA VAL A 46 -8.49 6.61 -2.30
C VAL A 46 -7.63 7.87 -2.38
N CYS A 47 -8.08 8.98 -1.84
CA CYS A 47 -7.32 10.23 -1.79
C CYS A 47 -5.99 10.05 -1.06
N LEU A 48 -6.02 9.43 0.12
CA LEU A 48 -4.83 9.09 0.89
C LEU A 48 -3.81 8.31 0.06
N VAL A 49 -4.23 7.20 -0.52
CA VAL A 49 -3.36 6.32 -1.30
C VAL A 49 -2.79 7.05 -2.52
N GLU A 50 -3.60 7.85 -3.22
CA GLU A 50 -3.14 8.62 -4.38
C GLU A 50 -2.03 9.60 -4.00
N HIS A 51 -2.12 10.23 -2.84
CA HIS A 51 -1.13 11.20 -2.38
C HIS A 51 0.06 10.59 -1.63
N GLU A 52 -0.09 9.42 -1.04
CA GLU A 52 1.02 8.74 -0.36
C GLU A 52 1.91 7.95 -1.33
N SER A 53 1.33 7.14 -2.18
CA SER A 53 2.08 6.20 -3.05
C SER A 53 1.80 6.32 -4.53
N GLY A 54 0.87 7.19 -4.96
CA GLY A 54 0.39 7.19 -6.34
C GLY A 54 -0.26 5.85 -6.73
N ARG A 55 -0.81 5.13 -5.78
CA ARG A 55 -1.45 3.80 -5.96
C ARG A 55 -0.44 2.69 -6.31
N ARG A 56 0.85 2.86 -5.99
CA ARG A 56 1.89 1.86 -6.18
C ARG A 56 2.10 1.03 -4.92
N THR A 57 2.25 -0.27 -5.08
CA THR A 57 2.41 -1.21 -3.97
C THR A 57 3.82 -1.29 -3.42
N ASP A 58 4.85 -0.96 -4.20
CA ASP A 58 6.26 -1.23 -3.90
C ASP A 58 7.05 -0.04 -3.36
N ILE A 59 6.43 1.10 -3.15
CA ILE A 59 7.12 2.34 -2.77
C ILE A 59 7.76 2.23 -1.39
N ILE A 60 9.03 2.62 -1.32
CA ILE A 60 9.71 2.99 -0.08
C ILE A 60 9.96 4.49 -0.14
N GLY A 61 9.40 5.22 0.82
CA GLY A 61 9.60 6.66 0.92
C GLY A 61 11.04 7.04 1.28
N PRO A 62 11.40 8.32 1.09
CA PRO A 62 12.69 8.83 1.54
C PRO A 62 12.79 8.77 3.07
N PRO A 63 14.00 8.83 3.64
CA PRO A 63 14.15 8.87 5.10
C PRO A 63 13.42 10.07 5.71
N ASN A 64 12.66 9.81 6.79
CA ASN A 64 12.12 10.86 7.64
C ASN A 64 13.24 11.47 8.50
N ARG A 65 12.93 12.55 9.23
CA ARG A 65 13.92 13.22 10.10
C ARG A 65 14.52 12.33 11.17
N ASP A 66 13.74 11.35 11.67
CA ASP A 66 14.18 10.37 12.66
C ASP A 66 14.87 9.14 12.04
N GLY A 67 15.08 9.13 10.72
CA GLY A 67 15.68 8.03 9.98
C GLY A 67 14.71 6.92 9.61
N SER A 68 13.46 6.97 10.07
CA SER A 68 12.43 6.01 9.66
C SER A 68 12.03 6.18 8.21
N ARG A 69 11.42 5.15 7.65
CA ARG A 69 10.87 5.16 6.28
C ARG A 69 9.43 4.67 6.25
N ASP A 70 8.75 5.04 5.19
CA ASP A 70 7.35 4.68 4.95
C ASP A 70 7.26 3.67 3.81
N HIS A 71 6.38 2.67 3.95
CA HIS A 71 6.38 1.49 3.09
C HIS A 71 5.03 1.22 2.44
N GLY A 72 5.06 0.93 1.15
CA GLY A 72 3.98 0.36 0.37
C GLY A 72 2.85 1.32 0.03
N LEU A 73 1.73 0.73 -0.32
CA LEU A 73 0.55 1.44 -0.82
C LEU A 73 0.08 2.57 0.10
N PHE A 74 0.09 2.34 1.41
CA PHE A 74 -0.35 3.30 2.43
C PHE A 74 0.80 4.06 3.08
N GLN A 75 2.06 3.88 2.63
CA GLN A 75 3.24 4.53 3.21
C GLN A 75 3.29 4.40 4.74
N ILE A 76 3.27 3.17 5.21
CA ILE A 76 3.26 2.82 6.62
C ILE A 76 4.66 2.94 7.21
N ASN A 77 4.80 3.69 8.29
CA ASN A 77 6.07 4.03 8.92
C ASN A 77 6.67 2.84 9.70
N ASP A 78 7.98 2.63 9.53
CA ASP A 78 8.70 1.54 10.17
C ASP A 78 9.16 1.84 11.61
N HIS A 79 8.97 3.06 12.10
CA HIS A 79 9.29 3.36 13.50
C HIS A 79 8.40 2.58 14.46
N LEU A 80 7.10 2.48 14.17
CA LEU A 80 6.10 1.90 15.07
C LEU A 80 5.38 0.67 14.52
N TRP A 81 5.16 0.57 13.20
CA TRP A 81 4.15 -0.31 12.63
C TRP A 81 4.68 -1.59 12.02
N CYS A 82 5.81 -1.56 11.35
CA CYS A 82 6.42 -2.73 10.73
C CYS A 82 7.90 -2.84 11.07
N ASN A 83 8.44 -4.06 11.02
CA ASN A 83 9.85 -4.29 11.26
C ASN A 83 10.62 -4.34 9.93
N ASP A 84 11.63 -3.49 9.80
CA ASP A 84 12.49 -3.45 8.63
C ASP A 84 13.62 -4.50 8.72
N SER A 85 13.20 -5.75 8.88
CA SER A 85 14.03 -6.95 8.89
C SER A 85 13.24 -8.13 8.35
N ASN A 86 13.83 -9.32 8.32
CA ASN A 86 13.13 -10.54 7.90
C ASN A 86 12.20 -11.13 8.98
N ILE A 87 12.16 -10.54 10.15
CA ILE A 87 11.35 -11.01 11.28
C ILE A 87 10.16 -10.09 11.45
N PRO A 88 8.91 -10.58 11.34
CA PRO A 88 7.72 -9.79 11.63
C PRO A 88 7.77 -9.17 13.02
N GLY A 89 7.30 -7.94 13.15
CA GLY A 89 7.30 -7.26 14.43
C GLY A 89 6.56 -5.94 14.43
N LYS A 90 6.74 -5.20 15.51
CA LYS A 90 6.08 -3.95 15.81
C LYS A 90 4.56 -4.08 15.88
N ASP A 91 3.82 -3.00 15.84
CA ASP A 91 2.40 -3.02 16.20
C ASP A 91 1.51 -3.76 15.21
N CYS A 92 1.90 -3.81 13.93
CA CYS A 92 1.16 -4.60 12.94
C CYS A 92 1.62 -6.07 12.83
N HIS A 93 2.67 -6.47 13.56
CA HIS A 93 3.22 -7.82 13.53
C HIS A 93 3.60 -8.30 12.12
N VAL A 94 4.20 -7.42 11.33
CA VAL A 94 4.61 -7.67 9.95
C VAL A 94 6.03 -7.21 9.70
N THR A 95 6.64 -7.73 8.62
CA THR A 95 7.82 -7.09 8.05
C THR A 95 7.39 -5.92 7.15
N CYS A 96 8.24 -4.93 6.99
CA CYS A 96 7.94 -3.82 6.07
C CYS A 96 7.88 -4.31 4.61
N ALA A 97 8.65 -5.31 4.24
CA ALA A 97 8.59 -5.94 2.92
C ALA A 97 7.20 -6.53 2.62
N GLU A 98 6.51 -7.09 3.61
CA GLU A 98 5.15 -7.63 3.46
C GLU A 98 4.11 -6.53 3.17
N LEU A 99 4.40 -5.27 3.48
CA LEU A 99 3.54 -4.12 3.16
C LEU A 99 3.75 -3.58 1.74
N ARG A 100 4.74 -4.12 1.00
CA ARG A 100 5.12 -3.68 -0.35
C ARG A 100 4.83 -4.71 -1.43
N THR A 101 3.96 -5.65 -1.15
CA THR A 101 3.59 -6.74 -2.09
C THR A 101 2.34 -6.39 -2.89
N ASP A 102 2.14 -7.08 -4.01
CA ASP A 102 0.95 -6.91 -4.87
C ASP A 102 -0.33 -7.39 -4.19
N ASP A 103 -0.24 -8.42 -3.36
CA ASP A 103 -1.32 -8.77 -2.42
C ASP A 103 -1.29 -7.77 -1.25
N ILE A 104 -2.27 -6.90 -1.20
CA ILE A 104 -2.35 -5.81 -0.22
C ILE A 104 -3.06 -6.19 1.08
N THR A 105 -3.30 -7.47 1.33
CA THR A 105 -4.06 -7.92 2.53
C THR A 105 -3.42 -7.45 3.82
N LYS A 106 -2.12 -7.68 4.00
CA LYS A 106 -1.41 -7.25 5.23
C LYS A 106 -1.31 -5.73 5.33
N ALA A 107 -1.08 -5.04 4.22
CA ALA A 107 -1.07 -3.58 4.19
C ALA A 107 -2.42 -3.00 4.59
N CYS A 108 -3.52 -3.54 4.07
CA CYS A 108 -4.87 -3.13 4.42
C CYS A 108 -5.18 -3.37 5.91
N THR A 109 -4.81 -4.52 6.46
CA THR A 109 -5.01 -4.84 7.87
C THR A 109 -4.25 -3.86 8.77
N CYS A 110 -2.99 -3.57 8.43
CA CYS A 110 -2.17 -2.62 9.17
C CYS A 110 -2.71 -1.19 9.07
N ALA A 111 -3.08 -0.72 7.88
CA ALA A 111 -3.65 0.61 7.69
C ALA A 111 -4.95 0.80 8.49
N ARG A 112 -5.80 -0.24 8.57
CA ARG A 112 -7.01 -0.20 9.40
C ARG A 112 -6.71 -0.15 10.90
N LEU A 113 -5.68 -0.84 11.36
CA LEU A 113 -5.22 -0.73 12.76
C LEU A 113 -4.78 0.71 13.08
N ILE A 114 -3.97 1.30 12.21
CA ILE A 114 -3.51 2.69 12.36
C ILE A 114 -4.71 3.65 12.40
N PHE A 115 -5.64 3.48 11.47
CA PHE A 115 -6.85 4.30 11.40
C PHE A 115 -7.72 4.19 12.67
N ARG A 116 -7.87 3.00 13.22
CA ARG A 116 -8.63 2.84 14.48
C ARG A 116 -7.99 3.58 15.65
N ARG A 117 -6.67 3.71 15.66
CA ARG A 117 -5.94 4.38 16.74
C ARG A 117 -5.83 5.89 16.54
N GLN A 118 -5.65 6.36 15.31
CA GLN A 118 -5.26 7.74 15.02
C GLN A 118 -6.16 8.42 13.98
N GLY A 119 -7.06 7.69 13.32
CA GLY A 119 -7.84 8.22 12.21
C GLY A 119 -6.98 8.52 11.00
N PHE A 120 -7.52 9.26 10.04
CA PHE A 120 -6.79 9.71 8.85
C PHE A 120 -5.65 10.69 9.18
N TYR A 121 -5.65 11.29 10.35
CA TYR A 121 -4.59 12.19 10.81
C TYR A 121 -3.23 11.50 10.96
N ALA A 122 -3.16 10.18 10.91
CA ALA A 122 -1.89 9.45 10.86
C ALA A 122 -1.10 9.73 9.58
N TRP A 123 -1.75 10.21 8.53
CA TRP A 123 -1.14 10.42 7.22
C TRP A 123 -1.09 11.89 6.82
N TYR A 124 0.12 12.43 6.66
CA TYR A 124 0.32 13.82 6.22
C TYR A 124 -0.24 14.08 4.83
N GLY A 125 -0.17 13.10 3.92
CA GLY A 125 -0.76 13.21 2.59
C GLY A 125 -2.26 13.45 2.64
N TRP A 126 -2.97 12.79 3.56
CA TRP A 126 -4.40 13.04 3.76
C TRP A 126 -4.65 14.44 4.37
N ILE A 127 -3.90 14.81 5.40
CA ILE A 127 -4.05 16.14 6.05
C ILE A 127 -3.86 17.26 5.02
N ASN A 128 -2.83 17.15 4.19
CA ASN A 128 -2.42 18.23 3.28
C ASN A 128 -3.23 18.26 1.99
N HIS A 129 -3.78 17.14 1.54
CA HIS A 129 -4.38 17.02 0.20
C HIS A 129 -5.83 16.56 0.17
N CYS A 130 -6.35 16.00 1.26
CA CYS A 130 -7.68 15.39 1.28
C CYS A 130 -8.62 16.08 2.27
N LYS A 131 -8.13 16.37 3.46
CA LYS A 131 -8.92 16.96 4.53
C LYS A 131 -9.55 18.29 4.11
N GLY A 132 -10.90 18.34 4.15
CA GLY A 132 -11.64 19.55 3.80
C GLY A 132 -11.54 19.97 2.33
N LYS A 133 -11.09 19.08 1.47
CA LYS A 133 -10.92 19.32 0.03
C LYS A 133 -11.82 18.39 -0.80
N PRO A 134 -12.07 18.72 -2.07
CA PRO A 134 -12.77 17.80 -2.96
C PRO A 134 -12.03 16.45 -3.03
N LEU A 135 -12.78 15.37 -2.79
CA LEU A 135 -12.25 14.01 -2.83
C LEU A 135 -12.38 13.41 -4.22
N PRO A 136 -11.59 12.37 -4.55
CA PRO A 136 -11.67 11.71 -5.86
C PRO A 136 -13.09 11.27 -6.20
N ASP A 137 -13.45 11.41 -7.48
CA ASP A 137 -14.70 10.87 -8.00
C ASP A 137 -14.54 9.35 -8.22
N ILE A 138 -15.33 8.56 -7.53
CA ILE A 138 -15.38 7.10 -7.62
C ILE A 138 -16.75 6.61 -8.11
N SER A 139 -17.60 7.52 -8.60
CA SER A 139 -18.98 7.19 -9.00
C SER A 139 -19.04 6.16 -10.13
N MET A 140 -17.99 6.08 -10.97
CA MET A 140 -17.90 5.11 -12.07
C MET A 140 -17.23 3.79 -11.64
N CYS A 141 -16.87 3.68 -10.41
CA CYS A 141 -16.29 2.46 -9.87
C CYS A 141 -17.41 1.59 -9.28
#